data_9273b601cd291a610ccf998daa7288dd
#
_entry.id   9273b601cd291a610ccf998daa7288dd
#
_cell.length_a   1.000
_cell.length_b   1.000
_cell.length_c   1.000
_cell.angle_alpha   90.00
_cell.angle_beta   90.00
_cell.angle_gamma   90.00
#
_symmetry.space_group_name_H-M   'P 1'
#
loop_
_entity.id
_entity.type
_entity.pdbx_description
1 polymer ?
#
loop_
_entity_poly.entity_id
_entity_poly.type
_entity_poly.pdbx_seq_one_letter_code
_entity_poly.pdbx_strand_id
1 'polypeptide(L)'
;NVIDIGQSYPQHYVKLGVMAVDHDERVERSAHLGYEKVVLTTATAEQLGQQVTDEDRKRGVVSMSGRKGLGVKTDDFIDQLEANALAEVASRHPELSAENQREAAHKIAVGALRYFLLKFTRNSIISFDFKEALAFDGETGPYLQYSVVRANSIFRKLTDAGIDPRLADVRELSHERLSELLSGDEGDDLWSVLYLAERLADTIRGAVAALEPAVVAKWAFQLAQRFNIFYHNHHILSEPDPARRALLIAIASVVRRQLIRALDVLGIEAPERM
;
A
#
# COMPACT_ATOMS: atom_id res chain seq x y z
N ASN A 1 -10.27 -8.71 18.95
CA ASN A 1 -9.01 -9.44 19.12
C ASN A 1 -8.37 -9.72 17.78
N VAL A 2 -7.07 -9.42 17.64
CA VAL A 2 -6.23 -9.78 16.47
C VAL A 2 -5.26 -10.84 16.93
N ILE A 3 -5.46 -12.08 16.48
CA ILE A 3 -4.67 -13.24 16.96
C ILE A 3 -4.74 -14.37 15.91
N ASP A 4 -3.76 -15.27 15.94
CA ASP A 4 -3.64 -16.45 15.07
C ASP A 4 -4.97 -17.21 14.92
N ILE A 5 -5.29 -17.66 13.71
CA ILE A 5 -6.53 -18.36 13.38
C ILE A 5 -6.71 -19.66 14.19
N GLY A 6 -5.61 -20.29 14.62
CA GLY A 6 -5.65 -21.44 15.50
C GLY A 6 -6.25 -21.17 16.88
N GLN A 7 -6.43 -19.89 17.25
CA GLN A 7 -7.12 -19.47 18.47
C GLN A 7 -8.64 -19.27 18.29
N SER A 8 -9.21 -19.56 17.13
CA SER A 8 -10.64 -19.37 16.87
C SER A 8 -11.52 -20.12 17.85
N TYR A 9 -11.17 -21.36 18.15
CA TYR A 9 -11.90 -22.19 19.11
C TYR A 9 -11.82 -21.65 20.56
N PRO A 10 -10.66 -21.36 21.15
CA PRO A 10 -10.58 -20.68 22.45
C PRO A 10 -11.33 -19.35 22.48
N GLN A 11 -11.24 -18.51 21.44
CA GLN A 11 -11.93 -17.22 21.35
C GLN A 11 -13.45 -17.38 21.36
N HIS A 12 -13.99 -18.42 20.70
CA HIS A 12 -15.39 -18.73 20.74
C HIS A 12 -15.86 -19.08 22.18
N TYR A 13 -15.10 -19.90 22.91
CA TYR A 13 -15.43 -20.23 24.30
C TYR A 13 -15.33 -19.05 25.25
N VAL A 14 -14.32 -18.19 25.07
CA VAL A 14 -14.23 -16.93 25.84
C VAL A 14 -15.48 -16.08 25.62
N LYS A 15 -15.91 -15.94 24.36
CA LYS A 15 -17.15 -15.20 24.04
C LYS A 15 -18.39 -15.79 24.72
N LEU A 16 -18.55 -17.10 24.65
CA LEU A 16 -19.66 -17.79 25.32
C LEU A 16 -19.61 -17.63 26.85
N GLY A 17 -18.43 -17.73 27.45
CA GLY A 17 -18.23 -17.55 28.88
C GLY A 17 -18.60 -16.13 29.34
N VAL A 18 -18.19 -15.11 28.60
CA VAL A 18 -18.55 -13.71 28.91
C VAL A 18 -20.05 -13.51 28.71
N MET A 19 -20.68 -14.06 27.69
CA MET A 19 -22.14 -14.01 27.49
C MET A 19 -22.91 -14.63 28.65
N ALA A 20 -22.38 -15.68 29.29
CA ALA A 20 -23.02 -16.33 30.43
C ALA A 20 -22.95 -15.50 31.72
N VAL A 21 -21.94 -14.63 31.84
CA VAL A 21 -21.71 -13.80 33.04
C VAL A 21 -22.24 -12.38 32.87
N ASP A 22 -22.08 -11.81 31.69
CA ASP A 22 -22.43 -10.43 31.36
C ASP A 22 -23.19 -10.40 30.02
N HIS A 23 -24.49 -10.23 30.10
CA HIS A 23 -25.38 -10.15 28.92
C HIS A 23 -25.27 -8.80 28.16
N ASP A 24 -24.09 -8.18 28.15
CA ASP A 24 -23.86 -6.89 27.54
C ASP A 24 -23.77 -7.01 26.00
N GLU A 25 -24.36 -6.05 25.28
CA GLU A 25 -24.22 -5.88 23.82
C GLU A 25 -22.77 -5.82 23.35
N ARG A 26 -21.84 -5.45 24.23
CA ARG A 26 -20.38 -5.44 23.95
C ARG A 26 -19.85 -6.82 23.58
N VAL A 27 -20.43 -7.88 24.14
CA VAL A 27 -20.04 -9.26 23.85
C VAL A 27 -20.42 -9.64 22.42
N GLU A 28 -21.60 -9.20 21.97
CA GLU A 28 -22.05 -9.44 20.57
C GLU A 28 -21.16 -8.71 19.56
N ARG A 29 -20.61 -7.55 19.95
CA ARG A 29 -19.68 -6.76 19.14
C ARG A 29 -18.24 -7.28 19.19
N SER A 30 -17.95 -8.29 20.00
CA SER A 30 -16.62 -8.89 20.07
C SER A 30 -16.32 -9.68 18.80
N ALA A 31 -15.28 -9.26 18.08
CA ALA A 31 -14.81 -9.89 16.86
C ALA A 31 -13.41 -10.49 17.04
N HIS A 32 -13.18 -11.65 16.45
CA HIS A 32 -11.86 -12.25 16.30
C HIS A 32 -11.38 -12.04 14.87
N LEU A 33 -10.38 -11.18 14.70
CA LEU A 33 -9.64 -11.07 13.45
C LEU A 33 -8.52 -12.13 13.47
N GLY A 34 -8.85 -13.32 12.97
CA GLY A 34 -7.89 -14.41 12.82
C GLY A 34 -7.02 -14.20 11.59
N TYR A 35 -5.74 -14.48 11.71
CA TYR A 35 -4.77 -14.45 10.61
C TYR A 35 -3.93 -15.72 10.60
N GLU A 36 -3.45 -16.13 9.41
CA GLU A 36 -2.56 -17.26 9.24
C GLU A 36 -1.10 -16.88 9.51
N LYS A 37 -0.27 -17.92 9.56
CA LYS A 37 1.16 -17.82 9.90
C LYS A 37 1.94 -17.03 8.85
N VAL A 38 2.92 -16.27 9.34
CA VAL A 38 3.99 -15.73 8.52
C VAL A 38 5.20 -16.65 8.65
N VAL A 39 5.71 -17.11 7.52
CA VAL A 39 6.97 -17.85 7.40
C VAL A 39 7.97 -17.02 6.61
N LEU A 40 9.25 -17.30 6.72
CA LEU A 40 10.28 -16.60 5.97
C LEU A 40 10.74 -17.43 4.78
N THR A 41 11.09 -16.82 3.66
CA THR A 41 11.87 -17.49 2.64
C THR A 41 13.23 -17.90 3.21
N THR A 42 13.85 -18.94 2.64
CA THR A 42 15.20 -19.36 3.07
C THR A 42 16.22 -18.24 2.95
N ALA A 43 16.12 -17.40 1.89
CA ALA A 43 16.98 -16.24 1.69
C ALA A 43 16.82 -15.19 2.79
N THR A 44 15.58 -14.86 3.15
CA THR A 44 15.29 -13.92 4.24
C THR A 44 15.76 -14.45 5.60
N ALA A 45 15.55 -15.76 5.86
CA ALA A 45 15.99 -16.39 7.09
C ALA A 45 17.53 -16.37 7.23
N GLU A 46 18.27 -16.63 6.14
CA GLU A 46 19.73 -16.55 6.11
C GLU A 46 20.25 -15.12 6.38
N GLN A 47 19.63 -14.10 5.79
CA GLN A 47 19.97 -12.69 6.06
C GLN A 47 19.77 -12.33 7.55
N LEU A 48 18.82 -12.94 8.21
CA LEU A 48 18.54 -12.76 9.64
C LEU A 48 19.41 -13.70 10.53
N GLY A 49 20.42 -14.35 9.97
CA GLY A 49 21.33 -15.23 10.70
C GLY A 49 20.69 -16.52 11.21
N GLN A 50 19.52 -16.91 10.69
CA GLN A 50 18.86 -18.15 11.07
C GLN A 50 19.52 -19.34 10.41
N GLN A 51 19.59 -20.46 11.13
CA GLN A 51 20.05 -21.72 10.56
C GLN A 51 18.98 -22.29 9.63
N VAL A 52 19.33 -22.54 8.37
CA VAL A 52 18.45 -23.12 7.36
C VAL A 52 18.86 -24.57 7.14
N THR A 53 17.96 -25.51 7.41
CA THR A 53 18.20 -26.94 7.21
C THR A 53 18.01 -27.35 5.75
N ASP A 54 18.51 -28.52 5.38
CA ASP A 54 18.28 -29.07 4.02
C ASP A 54 16.78 -29.30 3.73
N GLU A 55 15.99 -29.58 4.76
CA GLU A 55 14.54 -29.73 4.64
C GLU A 55 13.87 -28.37 4.37
N ASP A 56 14.30 -27.32 5.05
CA ASP A 56 13.82 -25.95 4.79
C ASP A 56 14.17 -25.50 3.37
N ARG A 57 15.39 -25.81 2.89
CA ARG A 57 15.81 -25.52 1.51
C ARG A 57 14.92 -26.22 0.48
N LYS A 58 14.54 -27.48 0.75
CA LYS A 58 13.61 -28.21 -0.14
C LYS A 58 12.21 -27.64 -0.14
N ARG A 59 11.76 -27.10 0.99
CA ARG A 59 10.45 -26.42 1.13
C ARG A 59 10.45 -24.98 0.62
N GLY A 60 11.63 -24.35 0.51
CA GLY A 60 11.80 -22.94 0.15
C GLY A 60 11.46 -21.97 1.28
N VAL A 61 11.04 -22.46 2.45
CA VAL A 61 10.57 -21.61 3.57
C VAL A 61 11.04 -22.16 4.92
N VAL A 62 11.23 -21.25 5.87
CA VAL A 62 11.57 -21.52 7.27
C VAL A 62 10.39 -21.13 8.16
N SER A 63 9.86 -22.10 8.90
CA SER A 63 8.77 -21.84 9.84
C SER A 63 9.31 -21.39 11.20
N MET A 64 8.83 -20.25 11.68
CA MET A 64 9.16 -19.78 13.03
C MET A 64 8.48 -20.64 14.09
N SER A 65 9.18 -20.98 15.16
CA SER A 65 8.65 -21.76 16.29
C SER A 65 9.29 -21.31 17.59
N GLY A 66 8.59 -20.54 18.39
CA GLY A 66 9.06 -20.10 19.71
C GLY A 66 9.38 -21.28 20.65
N ARG A 67 8.69 -22.41 20.50
CA ARG A 67 8.97 -23.64 21.30
C ARG A 67 10.32 -24.28 20.97
N LYS A 68 10.82 -24.06 19.76
CA LYS A 68 12.12 -24.59 19.31
C LYS A 68 13.25 -23.55 19.43
N GLY A 69 12.98 -22.38 20.00
CA GLY A 69 13.94 -21.27 20.03
C GLY A 69 14.20 -20.65 18.65
N LEU A 70 13.41 -21.03 17.63
CA LEU A 70 13.49 -20.50 16.28
C LEU A 70 12.54 -19.30 16.17
N GLY A 71 13.02 -18.14 16.58
CA GLY A 71 12.26 -16.89 16.50
C GLY A 71 13.17 -15.77 16.05
N VAL A 72 12.63 -14.88 15.23
CA VAL A 72 13.24 -13.60 14.91
C VAL A 72 12.53 -12.54 15.74
N LYS A 73 13.26 -11.71 16.44
CA LYS A 73 12.68 -10.54 17.08
C LYS A 73 12.19 -9.58 16.01
N THR A 74 11.03 -9.00 16.22
CA THR A 74 10.44 -8.06 15.26
C THR A 74 11.35 -6.86 15.01
N ASP A 75 12.04 -6.40 16.05
CA ASP A 75 12.98 -5.27 15.94
C ASP A 75 14.15 -5.63 15.01
N ASP A 76 14.82 -6.79 15.23
CA ASP A 76 15.92 -7.25 14.38
C ASP A 76 15.48 -7.44 12.91
N PHE A 77 14.21 -7.83 12.71
CA PHE A 77 13.62 -7.96 11.38
C PHE A 77 13.41 -6.60 10.70
N ILE A 78 12.89 -5.63 11.43
CA ILE A 78 12.66 -4.27 10.92
C ILE A 78 14.00 -3.60 10.64
N ASP A 79 14.97 -3.71 11.55
CA ASP A 79 16.32 -3.14 11.40
C ASP A 79 17.00 -3.67 10.12
N GLN A 80 16.87 -4.97 9.84
CA GLN A 80 17.43 -5.55 8.61
C GLN A 80 16.71 -5.04 7.35
N LEU A 81 15.39 -4.90 7.42
CA LEU A 81 14.60 -4.36 6.32
C LEU A 81 14.95 -2.90 6.03
N GLU A 82 15.14 -2.10 7.09
CA GLU A 82 15.60 -0.70 6.99
C GLU A 82 17.02 -0.60 6.42
N ALA A 83 17.93 -1.47 6.86
CA ALA A 83 19.28 -1.51 6.31
C ALA A 83 19.28 -1.81 4.81
N ASN A 84 18.45 -2.77 4.37
CA ASN A 84 18.29 -3.09 2.95
C ASN A 84 17.69 -1.90 2.17
N ALA A 85 16.66 -1.25 2.70
CA ALA A 85 16.04 -0.07 2.11
C ALA A 85 17.03 1.11 2.03
N LEU A 86 17.83 1.32 3.08
CA LEU A 86 18.84 2.39 3.12
C LEU A 86 19.93 2.19 2.05
N ALA A 87 20.39 0.97 1.86
CA ALA A 87 21.37 0.67 0.80
C ALA A 87 20.82 1.00 -0.59
N GLU A 88 19.54 0.71 -0.83
CA GLU A 88 18.87 1.02 -2.09
C GLU A 88 18.68 2.54 -2.29
N VAL A 89 18.22 3.26 -1.25
CA VAL A 89 18.04 4.72 -1.27
C VAL A 89 19.37 5.42 -1.50
N ALA A 90 20.42 5.04 -0.77
CA ALA A 90 21.77 5.63 -0.91
C ALA A 90 22.36 5.42 -2.31
N SER A 91 22.10 4.25 -2.92
CA SER A 91 22.53 3.95 -4.29
C SER A 91 21.83 4.81 -5.33
N ARG A 92 20.51 5.05 -5.18
CA ARG A 92 19.69 5.79 -6.15
C ARG A 92 19.74 7.30 -5.96
N HIS A 93 19.92 7.75 -4.73
CA HIS A 93 19.88 9.15 -4.32
C HIS A 93 21.10 9.56 -3.49
N PRO A 94 22.30 9.46 -4.07
CA PRO A 94 23.54 9.85 -3.36
C PRO A 94 23.61 11.35 -3.03
N GLU A 95 22.78 12.18 -3.67
CA GLU A 95 22.67 13.61 -3.44
C GLU A 95 21.91 13.98 -2.16
N LEU A 96 21.15 13.06 -1.58
CA LEU A 96 20.41 13.31 -0.33
C LEU A 96 21.35 13.27 0.89
N SER A 97 21.03 14.10 1.89
CA SER A 97 21.72 14.02 3.17
C SER A 97 21.50 12.64 3.83
N ALA A 98 22.45 12.20 4.66
CA ALA A 98 22.33 10.93 5.37
C ALA A 98 21.07 10.84 6.25
N GLU A 99 20.59 11.96 6.77
CA GLU A 99 19.34 12.04 7.53
C GLU A 99 18.12 11.77 6.64
N ASN A 100 18.03 12.46 5.50
CA ASN A 100 16.94 12.27 4.52
C ASN A 100 16.94 10.86 3.92
N GLN A 101 18.14 10.28 3.68
CA GLN A 101 18.25 8.89 3.23
C GLN A 101 17.68 7.91 4.27
N ARG A 102 17.99 8.11 5.57
CA ARG A 102 17.45 7.27 6.65
C ARG A 102 15.94 7.43 6.80
N GLU A 103 15.43 8.66 6.76
CA GLU A 103 13.99 8.91 6.84
C GLU A 103 13.24 8.23 5.67
N ALA A 104 13.74 8.39 4.46
CA ALA A 104 13.16 7.73 3.29
C ALA A 104 13.22 6.20 3.41
N ALA A 105 14.35 5.65 3.84
CA ALA A 105 14.54 4.21 4.05
C ALA A 105 13.58 3.64 5.10
N HIS A 106 13.39 4.34 6.21
CA HIS A 106 12.42 3.95 7.24
C HIS A 106 11.00 3.89 6.67
N LYS A 107 10.55 4.94 5.98
CA LYS A 107 9.21 4.97 5.35
C LYS A 107 9.05 3.86 4.31
N ILE A 108 10.08 3.58 3.51
CA ILE A 108 10.07 2.51 2.51
C ILE A 108 10.00 1.14 3.20
N ALA A 109 10.81 0.89 4.22
CA ALA A 109 10.82 -0.38 4.94
C ALA A 109 9.48 -0.67 5.63
N VAL A 110 8.93 0.31 6.36
CA VAL A 110 7.61 0.18 7.00
C VAL A 110 6.52 -0.02 5.96
N GLY A 111 6.55 0.73 4.87
CA GLY A 111 5.60 0.60 3.75
C GLY A 111 5.67 -0.77 3.09
N ALA A 112 6.89 -1.28 2.84
CA ALA A 112 7.13 -2.60 2.28
C ALA A 112 6.58 -3.71 3.19
N LEU A 113 6.92 -3.65 4.49
CA LEU A 113 6.46 -4.62 5.48
C LEU A 113 4.92 -4.65 5.58
N ARG A 114 4.31 -3.49 5.81
CA ARG A 114 2.85 -3.38 5.99
C ARG A 114 2.10 -3.84 4.76
N TYR A 115 2.50 -3.36 3.58
CA TYR A 115 1.85 -3.75 2.35
C TYR A 115 1.99 -5.25 2.08
N PHE A 116 3.20 -5.79 2.25
CA PHE A 116 3.45 -7.21 2.03
C PHE A 116 2.57 -8.10 2.90
N LEU A 117 2.37 -7.73 4.17
CA LEU A 117 1.49 -8.48 5.08
C LEU A 117 0.01 -8.28 4.76
N LEU A 118 -0.40 -7.09 4.29
CA LEU A 118 -1.80 -6.74 4.08
C LEU A 118 -2.33 -7.08 2.69
N LYS A 119 -1.48 -7.34 1.69
CA LYS A 119 -1.92 -7.71 0.34
C LYS A 119 -2.53 -9.10 0.25
N PHE A 120 -2.20 -9.98 1.18
CA PHE A 120 -2.73 -11.35 1.24
C PHE A 120 -4.01 -11.40 2.06
N THR A 121 -4.89 -12.34 1.71
CA THR A 121 -6.05 -12.64 2.55
C THR A 121 -5.59 -13.19 3.89
N ARG A 122 -6.30 -12.84 4.96
CA ARG A 122 -5.97 -13.25 6.33
C ARG A 122 -5.88 -14.76 6.56
N ASN A 123 -6.50 -15.56 5.67
CA ASN A 123 -6.47 -17.03 5.73
C ASN A 123 -5.30 -17.64 4.91
N SER A 124 -4.41 -16.83 4.37
CA SER A 124 -3.25 -17.28 3.59
C SER A 124 -1.99 -17.31 4.44
N ILE A 125 -1.22 -18.40 4.34
CA ILE A 125 0.15 -18.40 4.88
C ILE A 125 1.00 -17.44 4.05
N ILE A 126 1.66 -16.51 4.71
CA ILE A 126 2.51 -15.51 4.06
C ILE A 126 3.95 -15.97 4.12
N SER A 127 4.57 -16.14 2.95
CA SER A 127 6.02 -16.39 2.85
C SER A 127 6.72 -15.05 2.62
N PHE A 128 7.30 -14.48 3.67
CA PHE A 128 7.92 -13.16 3.59
C PHE A 128 9.31 -13.22 2.96
N ASP A 129 9.52 -12.38 1.97
CA ASP A 129 10.80 -12.19 1.28
C ASP A 129 11.19 -10.72 1.24
N PHE A 130 12.40 -10.38 1.74
CA PHE A 130 12.90 -9.01 1.77
C PHE A 130 13.05 -8.40 0.38
N LYS A 131 13.55 -9.16 -0.59
CA LYS A 131 13.76 -8.69 -1.95
C LYS A 131 12.44 -8.41 -2.65
N GLU A 132 11.46 -9.31 -2.50
CA GLU A 132 10.12 -9.12 -3.04
C GLU A 132 9.41 -7.93 -2.39
N ALA A 133 9.47 -7.81 -1.06
CA ALA A 133 8.80 -6.73 -0.33
C ALA A 133 9.34 -5.34 -0.70
N LEU A 134 10.67 -5.21 -0.93
CA LEU A 134 11.34 -3.96 -1.29
C LEU A 134 11.37 -3.68 -2.80
N ALA A 135 10.80 -4.55 -3.64
CA ALA A 135 10.77 -4.33 -5.08
C ALA A 135 9.95 -3.07 -5.43
N PHE A 136 10.45 -2.31 -6.42
CA PHE A 136 9.78 -1.08 -6.92
C PHE A 136 8.82 -1.35 -8.06
N ASP A 137 8.66 -2.59 -8.44
CA ASP A 137 7.74 -3.09 -9.46
C ASP A 137 6.83 -4.17 -8.85
N GLY A 138 5.72 -4.44 -9.51
CA GLY A 138 4.74 -5.40 -9.02
C GLY A 138 3.88 -4.90 -7.85
N GLU A 139 3.25 -5.84 -7.15
CA GLU A 139 2.30 -5.55 -6.06
C GLU A 139 3.04 -5.38 -4.71
N THR A 140 3.66 -4.19 -4.53
CA THR A 140 4.54 -3.87 -3.39
C THR A 140 4.21 -2.51 -2.76
N GLY A 141 4.62 -2.33 -1.49
CA GLY A 141 4.53 -1.05 -0.78
C GLY A 141 5.30 0.07 -1.49
N PRO A 142 6.59 -0.16 -1.82
CA PRO A 142 7.39 0.83 -2.56
C PRO A 142 6.77 1.26 -3.90
N TYR A 143 6.10 0.38 -4.64
CA TYR A 143 5.38 0.74 -5.86
C TYR A 143 4.26 1.77 -5.61
N LEU A 144 3.48 1.58 -4.54
CA LEU A 144 2.43 2.53 -4.19
C LEU A 144 3.00 3.87 -3.71
N GLN A 145 4.03 3.82 -2.85
CA GLN A 145 4.73 5.02 -2.38
C GLN A 145 5.31 5.81 -3.56
N TYR A 146 5.96 5.14 -4.51
CA TYR A 146 6.47 5.76 -5.72
C TYR A 146 5.37 6.41 -6.57
N SER A 147 4.19 5.81 -6.65
CA SER A 147 3.05 6.39 -7.36
C SER A 147 2.59 7.71 -6.72
N VAL A 148 2.60 7.79 -5.38
CA VAL A 148 2.31 9.04 -4.65
C VAL A 148 3.41 10.07 -4.88
N VAL A 149 4.70 9.69 -4.80
CA VAL A 149 5.84 10.58 -5.07
C VAL A 149 5.78 11.14 -6.49
N ARG A 150 5.44 10.30 -7.46
CA ARG A 150 5.22 10.71 -8.86
C ARG A 150 4.09 11.74 -8.97
N ALA A 151 2.94 11.49 -8.32
CA ALA A 151 1.85 12.44 -8.28
C ALA A 151 2.26 13.77 -7.67
N ASN A 152 2.97 13.76 -6.53
CA ASN A 152 3.52 14.96 -5.90
C ASN A 152 4.46 15.72 -6.84
N SER A 153 5.28 15.02 -7.62
CA SER A 153 6.20 15.63 -8.59
C SER A 153 5.47 16.39 -9.72
N ILE A 154 4.29 15.93 -10.14
CA ILE A 154 3.46 16.67 -11.11
C ILE A 154 3.13 18.07 -10.56
N PHE A 155 2.59 18.11 -9.33
CA PHE A 155 2.17 19.38 -8.71
C PHE A 155 3.34 20.34 -8.47
N ARG A 156 4.49 19.82 -8.05
CA ARG A 156 5.71 20.62 -7.92
C ARG A 156 6.13 21.22 -9.25
N LYS A 157 6.20 20.41 -10.31
CA LYS A 157 6.57 20.89 -11.67
C LYS A 157 5.57 21.87 -12.24
N LEU A 158 4.27 21.73 -11.97
CA LEU A 158 3.26 22.72 -12.36
C LEU A 158 3.51 24.07 -11.66
N THR A 159 3.77 24.04 -10.36
CA THR A 159 4.11 25.25 -9.58
C THR A 159 5.38 25.91 -10.12
N ASP A 160 6.44 25.14 -10.37
CA ASP A 160 7.70 25.63 -10.92
C ASP A 160 7.52 26.26 -12.32
N ALA A 161 6.56 25.76 -13.12
CA ALA A 161 6.18 26.29 -14.41
C ALA A 161 5.18 27.49 -14.35
N GLY A 162 4.81 27.93 -13.14
CA GLY A 162 3.84 29.01 -12.95
C GLY A 162 2.39 28.62 -13.27
N ILE A 163 2.08 27.33 -13.37
CA ILE A 163 0.73 26.83 -13.62
C ILE A 163 0.07 26.55 -12.27
N ASP A 164 -1.06 27.22 -12.02
CA ASP A 164 -1.83 26.98 -10.80
C ASP A 164 -2.58 25.63 -10.85
N PRO A 165 -2.27 24.68 -9.95
CA PRO A 165 -2.88 23.35 -9.97
C PRO A 165 -4.28 23.32 -9.29
N ARG A 166 -4.98 24.46 -9.14
CA ARG A 166 -6.29 24.51 -8.49
C ARG A 166 -7.37 23.86 -9.36
N LEU A 167 -8.35 23.24 -8.68
CA LEU A 167 -9.52 22.62 -9.33
C LEU A 167 -10.54 23.65 -9.85
N ALA A 168 -10.35 24.95 -9.60
CA ALA A 168 -11.27 26.01 -10.01
C ALA A 168 -11.54 25.98 -11.52
N ASP A 169 -10.49 25.79 -12.31
CA ASP A 169 -10.59 25.83 -13.77
C ASP A 169 -11.48 24.71 -14.34
N VAL A 170 -11.52 23.54 -13.69
CA VAL A 170 -12.42 22.45 -14.09
C VAL A 170 -13.88 22.76 -13.79
N ARG A 171 -14.16 23.51 -12.72
CA ARG A 171 -15.53 23.93 -12.36
C ARG A 171 -16.11 24.97 -13.30
N GLU A 172 -15.25 25.65 -14.05
CA GLU A 172 -15.63 26.65 -15.05
C GLU A 172 -15.90 26.03 -16.42
N LEU A 173 -15.55 24.74 -16.62
CA LEU A 173 -15.83 24.05 -17.88
C LEU A 173 -17.33 23.79 -18.06
N SER A 174 -17.84 24.05 -19.26
CA SER A 174 -19.23 23.71 -19.58
C SER A 174 -19.44 22.20 -19.60
N HIS A 175 -20.68 21.79 -19.43
CA HIS A 175 -21.06 20.39 -19.50
C HIS A 175 -20.73 19.77 -20.85
N GLU A 176 -20.97 20.50 -21.93
CA GLU A 176 -20.66 20.07 -23.29
C GLU A 176 -19.17 19.83 -23.46
N ARG A 177 -18.33 20.73 -22.95
CA ARG A 177 -16.88 20.60 -23.05
C ARG A 177 -16.35 19.41 -22.24
N LEU A 178 -16.87 19.21 -21.03
CA LEU A 178 -16.53 18.03 -20.23
C LEU A 178 -16.95 16.72 -20.92
N SER A 179 -18.16 16.68 -21.52
CA SER A 179 -18.64 15.53 -22.26
C SER A 179 -17.77 15.21 -23.46
N GLU A 180 -17.31 16.25 -24.20
CA GLU A 180 -16.38 16.11 -25.32
C GLU A 180 -15.04 15.52 -24.85
N LEU A 181 -14.43 16.06 -23.79
CA LEU A 181 -13.15 15.63 -23.23
C LEU A 181 -13.18 14.22 -22.65
N LEU A 182 -14.34 13.74 -22.22
CA LEU A 182 -14.57 12.41 -21.66
C LEU A 182 -15.21 11.45 -22.65
N SER A 183 -15.20 11.74 -23.94
CA SER A 183 -15.73 10.87 -25.01
C SER A 183 -14.61 10.15 -25.76
N GLY A 184 -14.98 9.00 -26.39
CA GLY A 184 -14.04 8.16 -27.15
C GLY A 184 -13.02 7.44 -26.27
N ASP A 185 -12.08 6.72 -26.92
CA ASP A 185 -11.12 5.84 -26.24
C ASP A 185 -10.27 6.56 -25.19
N GLU A 186 -9.83 7.80 -25.47
CA GLU A 186 -9.08 8.59 -24.51
C GLU A 186 -9.94 9.04 -23.32
N GLY A 187 -11.21 9.38 -23.58
CA GLY A 187 -12.18 9.73 -22.55
C GLY A 187 -12.48 8.54 -21.63
N ASP A 188 -12.61 7.34 -22.20
CA ASP A 188 -12.80 6.10 -21.46
C ASP A 188 -11.62 5.79 -20.52
N ASP A 189 -10.40 6.05 -20.96
CA ASP A 189 -9.20 5.92 -20.11
C ASP A 189 -9.27 6.89 -18.92
N LEU A 190 -9.58 8.16 -19.15
CA LEU A 190 -9.73 9.17 -18.08
C LEU A 190 -10.86 8.79 -17.12
N TRP A 191 -11.99 8.35 -17.66
CA TRP A 191 -13.15 7.94 -16.87
C TRP A 191 -12.84 6.71 -16.01
N SER A 192 -12.09 5.74 -16.55
CA SER A 192 -11.71 4.52 -15.81
C SER A 192 -10.90 4.83 -14.55
N VAL A 193 -9.99 5.82 -14.61
CA VAL A 193 -9.20 6.28 -13.47
C VAL A 193 -10.09 6.96 -12.42
N LEU A 194 -10.97 7.88 -12.86
CA LEU A 194 -11.90 8.59 -11.98
C LEU A 194 -12.87 7.65 -11.28
N TYR A 195 -13.46 6.72 -12.04
CA TYR A 195 -14.38 5.72 -11.51
C TYR A 195 -13.72 4.85 -10.44
N LEU A 196 -12.50 4.38 -10.69
CA LEU A 196 -11.76 3.61 -9.69
C LEU A 196 -11.43 4.45 -8.46
N ALA A 197 -10.98 5.71 -8.64
CA ALA A 197 -10.61 6.59 -7.54
C ALA A 197 -11.80 6.93 -6.62
N GLU A 198 -13.01 7.03 -7.16
CA GLU A 198 -14.23 7.30 -6.39
C GLU A 198 -14.61 6.16 -5.45
N ARG A 199 -14.26 4.91 -5.77
CA ARG A 199 -14.67 3.70 -5.05
C ARG A 199 -13.99 3.47 -3.69
N LEU A 200 -13.08 4.34 -3.24
CA LEU A 200 -12.34 4.13 -1.98
C LEU A 200 -13.28 3.94 -0.77
N ALA A 201 -14.31 4.77 -0.64
CA ALA A 201 -15.22 4.69 0.51
C ALA A 201 -16.00 3.37 0.56
N ASP A 202 -16.45 2.89 -0.60
CA ASP A 202 -17.13 1.59 -0.73
C ASP A 202 -16.18 0.43 -0.45
N THR A 203 -14.95 0.54 -0.96
CA THR A 203 -13.88 -0.42 -0.74
C THR A 203 -13.56 -0.57 0.75
N ILE A 204 -13.43 0.54 1.48
CA ILE A 204 -13.19 0.52 2.94
C ILE A 204 -14.39 -0.11 3.66
N ARG A 205 -15.63 0.27 3.31
CA ARG A 205 -16.83 -0.35 3.91
C ARG A 205 -16.86 -1.86 3.69
N GLY A 206 -16.55 -2.30 2.48
CA GLY A 206 -16.46 -3.72 2.14
C GLY A 206 -15.38 -4.45 2.93
N ALA A 207 -14.20 -3.85 3.05
CA ALA A 207 -13.08 -4.40 3.82
C ALA A 207 -13.42 -4.54 5.31
N VAL A 208 -14.09 -3.55 5.89
CA VAL A 208 -14.55 -3.59 7.30
C VAL A 208 -15.62 -4.69 7.49
N ALA A 209 -16.60 -4.77 6.59
CA ALA A 209 -17.65 -5.77 6.67
C ALA A 209 -17.11 -7.21 6.55
N ALA A 210 -16.11 -7.41 5.70
CA ALA A 210 -15.45 -8.70 5.51
C ALA A 210 -14.33 -8.98 6.52
N LEU A 211 -13.93 -7.99 7.33
CA LEU A 211 -12.70 -8.02 8.16
C LEU A 211 -11.46 -8.39 7.33
N GLU A 212 -11.34 -7.81 6.12
CA GLU A 212 -10.32 -8.19 5.13
C GLU A 212 -9.55 -6.96 4.59
N PRO A 213 -8.44 -6.58 5.23
CA PRO A 213 -7.62 -5.43 4.80
C PRO A 213 -7.07 -5.55 3.38
N ALA A 214 -6.87 -6.78 2.88
CA ALA A 214 -6.38 -7.04 1.53
C ALA A 214 -7.24 -6.41 0.43
N VAL A 215 -8.53 -6.17 0.69
CA VAL A 215 -9.45 -5.47 -0.23
C VAL A 215 -8.97 -4.04 -0.50
N VAL A 216 -8.54 -3.32 0.56
CA VAL A 216 -8.01 -1.95 0.43
C VAL A 216 -6.64 -1.97 -0.24
N ALA A 217 -5.75 -2.89 0.15
CA ALA A 217 -4.43 -3.03 -0.45
C ALA A 217 -4.50 -3.27 -1.96
N LYS A 218 -5.36 -4.19 -2.39
CA LYS A 218 -5.59 -4.51 -3.80
C LYS A 218 -6.16 -3.34 -4.60
N TRP A 219 -7.13 -2.63 -4.01
CA TRP A 219 -7.70 -1.44 -4.63
C TRP A 219 -6.64 -0.34 -4.81
N ALA A 220 -5.81 -0.09 -3.79
CA ALA A 220 -4.73 0.90 -3.86
C ALA A 220 -3.73 0.57 -4.97
N PHE A 221 -3.37 -0.71 -5.11
CA PHE A 221 -2.49 -1.17 -6.18
C PHE A 221 -3.12 -0.97 -7.57
N GLN A 222 -4.39 -1.33 -7.74
CA GLN A 222 -5.11 -1.11 -9.01
C GLN A 222 -5.16 0.38 -9.38
N LEU A 223 -5.43 1.26 -8.40
CA LEU A 223 -5.43 2.70 -8.65
C LEU A 223 -4.03 3.22 -9.02
N ALA A 224 -2.99 2.75 -8.34
CA ALA A 224 -1.61 3.10 -8.66
C ALA A 224 -1.21 2.63 -10.08
N GLN A 225 -1.60 1.43 -10.47
CA GLN A 225 -1.37 0.93 -11.84
C GLN A 225 -2.07 1.80 -12.89
N ARG A 226 -3.37 2.10 -12.69
CA ARG A 226 -4.13 2.96 -13.59
C ARG A 226 -3.53 4.36 -13.68
N PHE A 227 -3.13 4.91 -12.54
CA PHE A 227 -2.46 6.21 -12.51
C PHE A 227 -1.10 6.20 -13.24
N ASN A 228 -0.32 5.13 -13.14
CA ASN A 228 0.95 5.05 -13.86
C ASN A 228 0.75 4.96 -15.38
N ILE A 229 -0.29 4.28 -15.85
CA ILE A 229 -0.69 4.27 -17.26
C ILE A 229 -1.15 5.66 -17.70
N PHE A 230 -2.05 6.29 -16.93
CA PHE A 230 -2.49 7.66 -17.15
C PHE A 230 -1.32 8.64 -17.25
N TYR A 231 -0.37 8.58 -16.32
CA TYR A 231 0.82 9.43 -16.31
C TYR A 231 1.69 9.25 -17.55
N HIS A 232 1.78 8.02 -18.05
CA HIS A 232 2.56 7.71 -19.26
C HIS A 232 1.89 8.25 -20.53
N ASN A 233 0.57 8.12 -20.61
CA ASN A 233 -0.19 8.46 -21.81
C ASN A 233 -0.52 9.97 -21.92
N HIS A 234 -0.58 10.69 -20.79
CA HIS A 234 -1.02 12.08 -20.75
C HIS A 234 0.07 13.01 -20.21
N HIS A 235 0.61 13.86 -21.10
CA HIS A 235 1.67 14.83 -20.78
C HIS A 235 1.09 16.14 -20.22
N ILE A 236 0.72 16.16 -18.92
CA ILE A 236 -0.02 17.24 -18.26
C ILE A 236 0.63 18.62 -18.45
N LEU A 237 1.97 18.73 -18.30
CA LEU A 237 2.66 20.01 -18.39
C LEU A 237 2.68 20.59 -19.81
N SER A 238 2.78 19.75 -20.82
CA SER A 238 2.85 20.16 -22.22
C SER A 238 1.52 20.09 -22.96
N GLU A 239 0.41 19.80 -22.27
CA GLU A 239 -0.93 19.79 -22.85
C GLU A 239 -1.29 21.20 -23.35
N PRO A 240 -1.50 21.39 -24.67
CA PRO A 240 -1.76 22.71 -25.23
C PRO A 240 -3.17 23.23 -24.96
N ASP A 241 -4.17 22.33 -24.86
CA ASP A 241 -5.56 22.71 -24.57
C ASP A 241 -5.73 22.99 -23.07
N PRO A 242 -6.02 24.25 -22.67
CA PRO A 242 -6.17 24.61 -21.26
C PRO A 242 -7.28 23.83 -20.56
N ALA A 243 -8.40 23.55 -21.24
CA ALA A 243 -9.52 22.81 -20.68
C ALA A 243 -9.14 21.34 -20.39
N ARG A 244 -8.49 20.71 -21.36
CA ARG A 244 -7.97 19.34 -21.18
C ARG A 244 -6.91 19.28 -20.10
N ARG A 245 -5.96 20.22 -20.08
CA ARG A 245 -4.93 20.32 -19.02
C ARG A 245 -5.55 20.46 -17.64
N ALA A 246 -6.56 21.32 -17.47
CA ALA A 246 -7.27 21.45 -16.20
C ALA A 246 -7.93 20.13 -15.76
N LEU A 247 -8.55 19.39 -16.68
CA LEU A 247 -9.13 18.07 -16.40
C LEU A 247 -8.06 17.07 -15.97
N LEU A 248 -6.92 17.00 -16.68
CA LEU A 248 -5.82 16.10 -16.33
C LEU A 248 -5.22 16.41 -14.94
N ILE A 249 -5.08 17.70 -14.60
CA ILE A 249 -4.64 18.15 -13.26
C ILE A 249 -5.66 17.71 -12.20
N ALA A 250 -6.96 17.88 -12.46
CA ALA A 250 -8.02 17.47 -11.55
C ALA A 250 -7.99 15.96 -11.29
N ILE A 251 -7.84 15.13 -12.34
CA ILE A 251 -7.70 13.68 -12.22
C ILE A 251 -6.49 13.33 -11.37
N ALA A 252 -5.31 13.89 -11.67
CA ALA A 252 -4.10 13.66 -10.89
C ALA A 252 -4.28 14.05 -9.41
N SER A 253 -4.99 15.16 -9.13
CA SER A 253 -5.30 15.61 -7.77
C SER A 253 -6.19 14.62 -7.02
N VAL A 254 -7.25 14.12 -7.67
CA VAL A 254 -8.16 13.14 -7.07
C VAL A 254 -7.40 11.85 -6.76
N VAL A 255 -6.67 11.31 -7.74
CA VAL A 255 -5.89 10.08 -7.56
C VAL A 255 -4.88 10.21 -6.43
N ARG A 256 -4.08 11.29 -6.43
CA ARG A 256 -3.12 11.58 -5.36
C ARG A 256 -3.77 11.55 -3.98
N ARG A 257 -4.89 12.24 -3.81
CA ARG A 257 -5.62 12.30 -2.55
C ARG A 257 -6.15 10.93 -2.12
N GLN A 258 -6.67 10.16 -3.06
CA GLN A 258 -7.23 8.83 -2.75
C GLN A 258 -6.14 7.80 -2.46
N LEU A 259 -5.01 7.84 -3.16
CA LEU A 259 -3.85 6.99 -2.84
C LEU A 259 -3.31 7.31 -1.43
N ILE A 260 -3.11 8.58 -1.10
CA ILE A 260 -2.65 8.99 0.24
C ILE A 260 -3.61 8.46 1.32
N ARG A 261 -4.92 8.64 1.13
CA ARG A 261 -5.93 8.15 2.09
C ARG A 261 -5.91 6.63 2.24
N ALA A 262 -5.75 5.89 1.14
CA ALA A 262 -5.64 4.44 1.20
C ALA A 262 -4.37 3.99 1.93
N LEU A 263 -3.24 4.67 1.66
CA LEU A 263 -1.99 4.41 2.37
C LEU A 263 -2.11 4.72 3.87
N ASP A 264 -2.77 5.82 4.25
CA ASP A 264 -3.06 6.15 5.67
C ASP A 264 -3.84 5.03 6.36
N VAL A 265 -4.89 4.49 5.70
CA VAL A 265 -5.68 3.36 6.22
C VAL A 265 -4.82 2.11 6.39
N LEU A 266 -3.85 1.88 5.50
CA LEU A 266 -2.89 0.78 5.58
C LEU A 266 -1.72 1.07 6.55
N GLY A 267 -1.65 2.28 7.10
CA GLY A 267 -0.56 2.74 7.97
C GLY A 267 0.77 2.91 7.23
N ILE A 268 0.73 3.33 5.97
CA ILE A 268 1.89 3.49 5.10
C ILE A 268 2.09 4.98 4.81
N GLU A 269 3.27 5.50 5.09
CA GLU A 269 3.66 6.85 4.69
C GLU A 269 4.46 6.83 3.40
N ALA A 270 4.21 7.78 2.50
CA ALA A 270 5.06 7.98 1.33
C ALA A 270 6.19 8.97 1.66
N PRO A 271 7.45 8.70 1.26
CA PRO A 271 8.53 9.67 1.39
C PRO A 271 8.31 10.85 0.42
N GLU A 272 9.00 11.97 0.66
CA GLU A 272 8.91 13.12 -0.24
C GLU A 272 9.57 12.86 -1.60
N ARG A 273 10.65 12.08 -1.60
CA ARG A 273 11.42 11.66 -2.78
C ARG A 273 11.76 10.17 -2.68
N MET A 274 11.86 9.56 -3.85
CA MET A 274 12.08 8.12 -3.93
C MET A 274 12.72 7.75 -5.28
#